data_a2024f85c4e66b2c616c97f7fb6d160e
#
_entry.id   a2024f85c4e66b2c616c97f7fb6d160e
#
_cell.length_a   1.000
_cell.length_b   1.000
_cell.length_c   1.000
_cell.angle_alpha   90.00
_cell.angle_beta   90.00
_cell.angle_gamma   90.00
#
_symmetry.space_group_name_H-M   'P 1'
#
loop_
_entity.id
_entity.type
_entity.pdbx_description
1 polymer ?
#
loop_
_entity_poly.entity_id
_entity_poly.type
_entity_poly.pdbx_seq_one_letter_code
_entity_poly.pdbx_strand_id
1 'polypeptide(L)'
;MKQLFAAILCLCLLAGCGRTDSTGNTCRAEESSGDGDVPGKTEETGADAGGELFRIIRSQDGAAPLLLAKESGGPGDVYTLSPTTVEPTLDGRSTAAMDLVYTPGTLLEITYGSVLETYPGQLAEVTAVNIRSDGFDDRCALYLRVLNDLWAVDEGLNSDITMLSVDLSQTGLSDSEQAAVAWAFGGEHGISQVLSLNYEQLAAEGYLTGADPDSDGMPCWEDGCLFTITEQETGDNELNGARNTVTFDAQKWRSALGAYFFTDCTASRDAQGHWGDYTVGAAAIS
;
A
#
# COMPACT_ATOMS: atom_id res chain seq x y z
N MET A 1 -42.03 -7.06 -8.89
CA MET A 1 -41.78 -6.78 -10.31
C MET A 1 -40.32 -7.14 -10.58
N LYS A 2 -40.14 -8.14 -11.45
CA LYS A 2 -38.84 -8.70 -11.82
C LYS A 2 -38.19 -7.79 -12.85
N GLN A 3 -36.94 -7.38 -12.66
CA GLN A 3 -36.14 -6.83 -13.76
C GLN A 3 -34.83 -7.60 -13.89
N LEU A 4 -34.59 -7.97 -15.13
CA LEU A 4 -33.55 -8.83 -15.66
C LEU A 4 -32.14 -8.16 -15.56
N PHE A 5 -31.16 -8.95 -15.17
CA PHE A 5 -29.75 -8.68 -15.45
C PHE A 5 -29.40 -9.09 -16.87
N ALA A 6 -28.91 -8.16 -17.66
CA ALA A 6 -28.31 -8.41 -18.95
C ALA A 6 -26.77 -8.47 -18.77
N ALA A 7 -26.22 -9.66 -18.94
CA ALA A 7 -24.79 -9.89 -19.04
C ALA A 7 -24.32 -9.52 -20.46
N ILE A 8 -23.38 -8.60 -20.59
CA ILE A 8 -22.68 -8.31 -21.84
C ILE A 8 -21.31 -9.01 -21.78
N LEU A 9 -21.23 -10.09 -22.56
CA LEU A 9 -20.02 -10.85 -22.84
C LEU A 9 -19.30 -10.20 -24.01
N CYS A 10 -18.14 -9.58 -23.82
CA CYS A 10 -17.32 -9.06 -24.91
C CYS A 10 -16.27 -10.11 -25.31
N LEU A 11 -16.49 -10.72 -26.46
CA LEU A 11 -15.62 -11.71 -27.10
C LEU A 11 -14.68 -10.96 -28.06
N CYS A 12 -13.39 -10.88 -27.78
CA CYS A 12 -12.39 -10.38 -28.72
C CYS A 12 -11.75 -11.56 -29.46
N LEU A 13 -12.09 -11.69 -30.74
CA LEU A 13 -11.49 -12.61 -31.70
C LEU A 13 -10.16 -12.10 -32.21
N LEU A 14 -9.11 -12.90 -32.05
CA LEU A 14 -7.84 -12.74 -32.74
C LEU A 14 -7.92 -13.44 -34.10
N ALA A 15 -7.66 -12.72 -35.16
CA ALA A 15 -7.33 -13.28 -36.46
C ALA A 15 -6.38 -12.34 -37.22
N GLY A 16 -5.30 -12.87 -37.71
CA GLY A 16 -4.50 -12.16 -38.70
C GLY A 16 -3.12 -12.78 -38.97
N CYS A 17 -3.09 -13.74 -39.89
CA CYS A 17 -1.89 -14.25 -40.54
C CYS A 17 -1.17 -13.19 -41.38
N GLY A 18 0.14 -13.32 -41.48
CA GLY A 18 0.95 -12.59 -42.47
C GLY A 18 2.35 -13.17 -42.62
N ARG A 19 2.52 -14.02 -43.62
CA ARG A 19 3.75 -14.72 -44.00
C ARG A 19 4.37 -13.98 -45.18
N THR A 20 5.66 -13.72 -45.21
CA THR A 20 6.44 -13.69 -46.47
C THR A 20 7.92 -13.95 -46.20
N ASP A 21 8.42 -14.82 -47.05
CA ASP A 21 9.77 -15.36 -47.19
C ASP A 21 10.77 -14.30 -47.69
N SER A 22 12.09 -14.46 -47.46
CA SER A 22 13.04 -14.91 -48.48
C SER A 22 14.48 -14.46 -48.22
N THR A 23 15.37 -15.42 -48.43
CA THR A 23 16.76 -15.45 -48.86
C THR A 23 17.81 -14.97 -47.86
N GLY A 24 18.71 -15.78 -47.32
CA GLY A 24 19.63 -16.70 -48.01
C GLY A 24 21.04 -16.10 -48.07
N ASN A 25 21.95 -16.52 -47.18
CA ASN A 25 23.33 -16.68 -47.60
C ASN A 25 24.13 -17.59 -46.62
N THR A 26 24.65 -18.62 -47.23
CA THR A 26 25.57 -19.64 -46.71
C THR A 26 27.01 -19.14 -46.66
N CYS A 27 27.76 -19.46 -45.59
CA CYS A 27 29.22 -19.81 -45.62
C CYS A 27 29.56 -20.42 -44.25
N ARG A 28 29.70 -21.66 -44.16
CA ARG A 28 30.80 -22.62 -44.21
C ARG A 28 31.75 -22.58 -42.99
N ALA A 29 31.84 -23.77 -42.44
CA ALA A 29 32.58 -24.26 -41.29
C ALA A 29 34.08 -23.98 -41.29
N GLU A 30 34.66 -23.87 -40.08
CA GLU A 30 35.94 -24.52 -39.76
C GLU A 30 35.91 -25.05 -38.33
N GLU A 31 36.24 -26.32 -38.21
CA GLU A 31 36.45 -27.06 -36.97
C GLU A 31 37.75 -26.59 -36.31
N SER A 32 37.74 -26.42 -35.00
CA SER A 32 38.93 -26.55 -34.18
C SER A 32 38.56 -27.20 -32.86
N SER A 33 38.98 -28.43 -32.72
CA SER A 33 38.99 -29.25 -31.54
C SER A 33 39.91 -28.63 -30.47
N GLY A 34 39.37 -28.45 -29.26
CA GLY A 34 40.11 -28.07 -28.05
C GLY A 34 39.47 -28.74 -26.86
N ASP A 35 40.02 -29.89 -26.52
CA ASP A 35 39.78 -30.66 -25.31
C ASP A 35 40.18 -29.80 -24.09
N GLY A 36 39.27 -29.57 -23.16
CA GLY A 36 39.49 -28.77 -21.95
C GLY A 36 38.43 -29.11 -20.90
N ASP A 37 38.75 -30.16 -20.17
CA ASP A 37 38.07 -30.60 -18.96
C ASP A 37 37.94 -29.42 -17.96
N VAL A 38 36.71 -28.90 -17.73
CA VAL A 38 36.41 -27.94 -16.69
C VAL A 38 35.48 -28.61 -15.71
N PRO A 39 35.91 -28.82 -14.44
CA PRO A 39 35.07 -29.41 -13.43
C PRO A 39 33.86 -28.54 -13.20
N GLY A 40 32.69 -29.14 -13.36
CA GLY A 40 31.42 -28.54 -13.08
C GLY A 40 31.35 -27.93 -11.68
N LYS A 41 31.35 -26.61 -11.62
CA LYS A 41 31.02 -25.87 -10.44
C LYS A 41 29.50 -25.93 -10.31
N THR A 42 29.05 -26.89 -9.56
CA THR A 42 27.68 -26.93 -9.05
C THR A 42 27.56 -25.66 -8.17
N GLU A 43 26.93 -24.64 -8.68
CA GLU A 43 26.44 -23.56 -7.82
C GLU A 43 25.31 -24.17 -7.00
N GLU A 44 25.68 -24.63 -5.81
CA GLU A 44 24.72 -24.74 -4.72
C GLU A 44 24.26 -23.30 -4.41
N THR A 45 23.19 -22.88 -5.05
CA THR A 45 22.33 -21.84 -4.50
C THR A 45 21.66 -22.45 -3.28
N GLY A 46 22.40 -22.49 -2.17
CA GLY A 46 21.84 -22.53 -0.83
C GLY A 46 21.11 -21.19 -0.67
N ALA A 47 19.89 -21.11 -1.14
CA ALA A 47 18.94 -20.11 -0.70
C ALA A 47 18.76 -20.40 0.79
N ASP A 48 19.42 -19.58 1.60
CA ASP A 48 18.99 -19.30 2.94
C ASP A 48 17.63 -18.62 2.74
N ALA A 49 16.55 -19.43 2.78
CA ALA A 49 15.19 -18.99 2.58
C ALA A 49 14.73 -18.28 3.87
N GLY A 50 15.37 -17.18 4.20
CA GLY A 50 14.87 -16.22 5.15
C GLY A 50 13.54 -15.69 4.60
N GLY A 51 12.48 -15.72 5.40
CA GLY A 51 11.21 -15.11 5.03
C GLY A 51 11.36 -13.60 4.84
N GLU A 52 10.51 -13.01 4.03
CA GLU A 52 10.41 -11.55 3.91
C GLU A 52 9.48 -10.99 4.99
N LEU A 53 9.76 -9.77 5.44
CA LEU A 53 9.00 -9.12 6.50
C LEU A 53 7.87 -8.27 5.91
N PHE A 54 6.68 -8.43 6.49
CA PHE A 54 5.46 -7.73 6.12
C PHE A 54 4.72 -7.24 7.35
N ARG A 55 4.23 -6.02 7.31
CA ARG A 55 3.33 -5.48 8.32
C ARG A 55 1.88 -5.67 7.92
N ILE A 56 1.06 -6.12 8.85
CA ILE A 56 -0.39 -6.17 8.64
C ILE A 56 -0.93 -4.74 8.71
N ILE A 57 -1.52 -4.28 7.61
CA ILE A 57 -2.17 -2.96 7.53
C ILE A 57 -3.64 -3.08 7.89
N ARG A 58 -4.29 -4.14 7.37
CA ARG A 58 -5.70 -4.42 7.62
C ARG A 58 -5.92 -5.92 7.75
N SER A 59 -6.67 -6.28 8.77
CA SER A 59 -7.25 -7.60 8.94
C SER A 59 -8.78 -7.47 8.85
N GLN A 60 -9.42 -8.47 8.27
CA GLN A 60 -10.87 -8.57 8.25
C GLN A 60 -11.29 -9.84 8.98
N ASP A 61 -12.46 -9.81 9.57
CA ASP A 61 -13.02 -10.99 10.22
C ASP A 61 -13.30 -12.10 9.20
N GLY A 62 -12.92 -13.31 9.54
CA GLY A 62 -13.22 -14.51 8.76
C GLY A 62 -12.23 -14.80 7.62
N ALA A 63 -12.74 -15.18 6.45
CA ALA A 63 -11.96 -15.68 5.31
C ALA A 63 -11.39 -14.60 4.37
N ALA A 64 -11.49 -13.33 4.75
CA ALA A 64 -10.97 -12.25 3.92
C ALA A 64 -9.44 -12.20 3.97
N PRO A 65 -8.77 -11.84 2.86
CA PRO A 65 -7.32 -11.72 2.83
C PRO A 65 -6.81 -10.61 3.77
N LEU A 66 -5.66 -10.83 4.37
CA LEU A 66 -4.91 -9.76 5.04
C LEU A 66 -4.35 -8.80 4.00
N LEU A 67 -4.37 -7.50 4.29
CA LEU A 67 -3.61 -6.49 3.54
C LEU A 67 -2.28 -6.27 4.22
N LEU A 68 -1.20 -6.37 3.46
CA LEU A 68 0.18 -6.34 3.92
C LEU A 68 0.97 -5.26 3.19
N ALA A 69 1.85 -4.59 3.93
CA ALA A 69 2.94 -3.78 3.38
C ALA A 69 4.27 -4.48 3.64
N LYS A 70 5.13 -4.60 2.63
CA LYS A 70 6.47 -5.15 2.81
C LYS A 70 7.32 -4.18 3.62
N GLU A 71 7.99 -4.67 4.66
CA GLU A 71 8.86 -3.84 5.50
C GLU A 71 9.99 -3.23 4.64
N SER A 72 10.17 -1.94 4.75
CA SER A 72 11.13 -1.18 3.91
C SER A 72 10.92 -1.32 2.39
N GLY A 73 9.71 -1.66 1.96
CA GLY A 73 9.33 -1.75 0.55
C GLY A 73 9.00 -0.41 -0.08
N GLY A 74 8.96 -0.37 -1.42
CA GLY A 74 8.50 0.78 -2.21
C GLY A 74 6.96 0.81 -2.38
N PRO A 75 6.42 1.81 -3.11
CA PRO A 75 4.97 1.99 -3.27
C PRO A 75 4.26 0.80 -3.94
N GLY A 76 4.99 -0.01 -4.74
CA GLY A 76 4.47 -1.23 -5.37
C GLY A 76 4.43 -2.45 -4.45
N ASP A 77 5.07 -2.39 -3.28
CA ASP A 77 5.25 -3.53 -2.38
C ASP A 77 4.09 -3.68 -1.38
N VAL A 78 2.88 -3.67 -1.92
CA VAL A 78 1.63 -3.93 -1.20
C VAL A 78 1.07 -5.27 -1.64
N TYR A 79 0.69 -6.10 -0.67
CA TYR A 79 0.31 -7.49 -0.92
C TYR A 79 -0.97 -7.88 -0.19
N THR A 80 -1.57 -8.97 -0.65
CA THR A 80 -2.62 -9.68 0.05
C THR A 80 -2.16 -11.09 0.40
N LEU A 81 -2.53 -11.54 1.58
CA LEU A 81 -2.37 -12.93 2.01
C LEU A 81 -3.76 -13.54 2.23
N SER A 82 -4.16 -14.46 1.36
CA SER A 82 -5.38 -15.25 1.53
C SER A 82 -5.22 -16.24 2.68
N PRO A 83 -6.30 -16.69 3.31
CA PRO A 83 -6.24 -17.74 4.31
C PRO A 83 -5.46 -18.94 3.80
N THR A 84 -4.47 -19.36 4.55
CA THR A 84 -3.58 -20.48 4.22
C THR A 84 -3.79 -21.65 5.18
N THR A 85 -3.46 -22.85 4.74
CA THR A 85 -3.43 -24.06 5.60
C THR A 85 -2.10 -24.18 6.35
N VAL A 86 -1.16 -23.27 6.12
CA VAL A 86 0.11 -23.23 6.84
C VAL A 86 -0.15 -22.81 8.28
N GLU A 87 0.21 -23.64 9.23
CA GLU A 87 0.14 -23.28 10.64
C GLU A 87 1.21 -22.24 10.95
N PRO A 88 0.82 -21.06 11.46
CA PRO A 88 1.78 -20.01 11.79
C PRO A 88 2.64 -20.42 13.01
N THR A 89 3.81 -19.83 13.09
CA THR A 89 4.67 -19.87 14.27
C THR A 89 4.70 -18.51 14.96
N LEU A 90 5.06 -18.46 16.24
CA LEU A 90 5.36 -17.23 16.98
C LEU A 90 6.83 -17.29 17.40
N ASP A 91 7.64 -16.38 16.86
CA ASP A 91 9.11 -16.37 17.04
C ASP A 91 9.74 -17.75 16.78
N GLY A 92 9.28 -18.42 15.70
CA GLY A 92 9.73 -19.75 15.30
C GLY A 92 9.20 -20.92 16.15
N ARG A 93 8.27 -20.68 17.08
CA ARG A 93 7.67 -21.72 17.93
C ARG A 93 6.26 -22.04 17.46
N SER A 94 5.89 -23.34 17.52
CA SER A 94 4.53 -23.77 17.16
C SER A 94 3.46 -23.09 18.01
N THR A 95 2.39 -22.68 17.35
CA THR A 95 1.25 -21.97 17.95
C THR A 95 -0.01 -22.84 18.06
N ALA A 96 0.10 -24.15 17.83
CA ALA A 96 -1.05 -25.09 17.78
C ALA A 96 -2.00 -25.06 19.00
N ALA A 97 -1.61 -24.38 20.08
CA ALA A 97 -2.42 -24.19 21.30
C ALA A 97 -2.78 -22.71 21.57
N MET A 98 -2.53 -21.80 20.64
CA MET A 98 -2.75 -20.37 20.81
C MET A 98 -3.86 -19.88 19.88
N ASP A 99 -4.79 -19.09 20.43
CA ASP A 99 -5.72 -18.30 19.63
C ASP A 99 -4.95 -17.09 19.05
N LEU A 100 -4.48 -17.24 17.82
CA LEU A 100 -3.74 -16.18 17.14
C LEU A 100 -4.70 -15.20 16.49
N VAL A 101 -4.52 -13.95 16.82
CA VAL A 101 -5.25 -12.84 16.20
C VAL A 101 -4.28 -12.05 15.32
N TYR A 102 -4.58 -11.98 14.03
CA TYR A 102 -3.86 -11.14 13.08
C TYR A 102 -4.38 -9.71 13.20
N THR A 103 -3.74 -8.90 14.06
CA THR A 103 -4.12 -7.50 14.24
C THR A 103 -3.31 -6.59 13.33
N PRO A 104 -3.88 -5.46 12.86
CA PRO A 104 -3.10 -4.41 12.22
C PRO A 104 -1.91 -4.00 13.09
N GLY A 105 -0.76 -3.77 12.46
CA GLY A 105 0.48 -3.47 13.16
C GLY A 105 1.37 -4.69 13.45
N THR A 106 0.83 -5.91 13.39
CA THR A 106 1.64 -7.14 13.57
C THR A 106 2.64 -7.30 12.44
N LEU A 107 3.87 -7.68 12.78
CA LEU A 107 4.93 -8.00 11.82
C LEU A 107 4.92 -9.50 11.55
N LEU A 108 4.89 -9.87 10.27
CA LEU A 108 4.94 -11.25 9.77
C LEU A 108 6.24 -11.46 8.99
N GLU A 109 6.87 -12.59 9.18
CA GLU A 109 7.92 -13.11 8.32
C GLU A 109 7.33 -14.25 7.49
N ILE A 110 7.26 -14.06 6.16
CA ILE A 110 6.54 -14.95 5.26
C ILE A 110 7.51 -15.52 4.22
N THR A 111 7.51 -16.85 4.07
CA THR A 111 8.18 -17.53 2.97
C THR A 111 7.15 -17.98 1.95
N TYR A 112 7.34 -17.58 0.69
CA TYR A 112 6.42 -17.83 -0.42
C TYR A 112 7.18 -18.14 -1.71
N GLY A 113 6.52 -18.80 -2.67
CA GLY A 113 7.13 -19.19 -3.93
C GLY A 113 6.91 -18.22 -5.07
N SER A 114 5.78 -17.52 -5.09
CA SER A 114 5.44 -16.61 -6.18
C SER A 114 4.48 -15.51 -5.74
N VAL A 115 4.36 -14.47 -6.58
CA VAL A 115 3.39 -13.39 -6.44
C VAL A 115 2.52 -13.36 -7.70
N LEU A 116 1.21 -13.32 -7.55
CA LEU A 116 0.31 -13.06 -8.65
C LEU A 116 0.33 -11.56 -8.98
N GLU A 117 0.49 -11.24 -10.28
CA GLU A 117 0.60 -9.88 -10.79
C GLU A 117 -0.76 -9.15 -10.78
N THR A 118 -1.19 -8.77 -9.59
CA THR A 118 -2.36 -7.91 -9.31
C THR A 118 -1.89 -6.73 -8.47
N TYR A 119 -2.73 -5.73 -8.28
CA TYR A 119 -2.46 -4.71 -7.27
C TYR A 119 -3.66 -4.61 -6.31
N PRO A 120 -3.41 -4.83 -5.02
CA PRO A 120 -2.20 -5.36 -4.39
C PRO A 120 -1.78 -6.72 -4.96
N GLY A 121 -0.47 -7.04 -4.91
CA GLY A 121 0.05 -8.35 -5.27
C GLY A 121 -0.54 -9.44 -4.37
N GLN A 122 -0.75 -10.66 -4.87
CA GLN A 122 -1.20 -11.76 -4.03
C GLN A 122 -0.06 -12.73 -3.79
N LEU A 123 0.30 -12.94 -2.51
CA LEU A 123 1.29 -13.95 -2.13
C LEU A 123 0.72 -15.36 -2.39
N ALA A 124 1.47 -16.17 -3.14
CA ALA A 124 1.11 -17.52 -3.52
C ALA A 124 2.20 -18.52 -3.12
N GLU A 125 1.82 -19.80 -3.04
CA GLU A 125 2.74 -20.88 -2.64
C GLU A 125 3.42 -20.58 -1.29
N VAL A 126 2.65 -20.06 -0.33
CA VAL A 126 3.13 -19.75 1.01
C VAL A 126 3.51 -21.06 1.73
N THR A 127 4.75 -21.14 2.19
CA THR A 127 5.31 -22.32 2.85
C THR A 127 5.56 -22.12 4.35
N ALA A 128 5.74 -20.86 4.78
CA ALA A 128 5.88 -20.52 6.20
C ALA A 128 5.30 -19.15 6.51
N VAL A 129 4.70 -19.02 7.68
CA VAL A 129 4.26 -17.75 8.27
C VAL A 129 4.76 -17.71 9.71
N ASN A 130 5.61 -16.77 10.04
CA ASN A 130 6.13 -16.57 11.38
C ASN A 130 5.70 -15.20 11.90
N ILE A 131 4.94 -15.18 12.98
CA ILE A 131 4.54 -13.96 13.67
C ILE A 131 5.71 -13.52 14.53
N ARG A 132 6.09 -12.24 14.42
CA ARG A 132 7.13 -11.65 15.22
C ARG A 132 6.49 -10.99 16.45
N SER A 133 6.97 -11.32 17.63
CA SER A 133 6.53 -10.67 18.88
C SER A 133 7.16 -9.29 19.06
N ASP A 134 8.25 -9.01 18.35
CA ASP A 134 8.91 -7.72 18.29
C ASP A 134 8.46 -6.91 17.06
N GLY A 135 8.68 -5.61 17.08
CA GLY A 135 8.42 -4.74 15.92
C GLY A 135 6.95 -4.41 15.68
N PHE A 136 6.05 -4.67 16.63
CA PHE A 136 4.66 -4.25 16.51
C PHE A 136 4.54 -2.73 16.40
N ASP A 137 3.81 -2.24 15.38
CA ASP A 137 3.50 -0.83 15.19
C ASP A 137 2.20 -0.67 14.38
N ASP A 138 1.14 -0.19 15.00
CA ASP A 138 -0.16 0.00 14.37
C ASP A 138 -0.41 1.46 13.92
N ARG A 139 0.66 2.23 13.64
CA ARG A 139 0.57 3.62 13.14
C ARG A 139 -0.25 3.73 11.86
N CYS A 140 -0.17 2.73 10.97
CA CYS A 140 -1.02 2.67 9.79
C CYS A 140 -2.52 2.66 10.16
N ALA A 141 -2.91 1.94 11.21
CA ALA A 141 -4.29 1.93 11.68
C ALA A 141 -4.71 3.26 12.30
N LEU A 142 -3.78 3.96 13.00
CA LEU A 142 -4.01 5.32 13.47
C LEU A 142 -4.35 6.25 12.29
N TYR A 143 -3.49 6.29 11.27
CA TYR A 143 -3.70 7.21 10.15
C TYR A 143 -4.90 6.83 9.28
N LEU A 144 -5.19 5.54 9.10
CA LEU A 144 -6.43 5.12 8.44
C LEU A 144 -7.67 5.62 9.20
N ARG A 145 -7.66 5.61 10.54
CA ARG A 145 -8.73 6.18 11.35
C ARG A 145 -8.85 7.70 11.17
N VAL A 146 -7.73 8.43 11.20
CA VAL A 146 -7.72 9.88 10.95
C VAL A 146 -8.31 10.23 9.58
N LEU A 147 -7.93 9.48 8.54
CA LEU A 147 -8.47 9.66 7.19
C LEU A 147 -9.98 9.41 7.14
N ASN A 148 -10.47 8.38 7.84
CA ASN A 148 -11.90 8.08 7.94
C ASN A 148 -12.67 9.16 8.70
N ASP A 149 -12.11 9.70 9.77
CA ASP A 149 -12.72 10.81 10.51
C ASP A 149 -12.79 12.08 9.65
N LEU A 150 -11.74 12.37 8.86
CA LEU A 150 -11.76 13.44 7.85
C LEU A 150 -12.79 13.19 6.75
N TRP A 151 -12.96 11.94 6.32
CA TRP A 151 -13.99 11.61 5.35
C TRP A 151 -15.39 11.92 5.86
N ALA A 152 -15.65 11.61 7.13
CA ALA A 152 -16.95 11.76 7.76
C ALA A 152 -17.37 13.22 8.06
N VAL A 153 -16.39 14.15 8.13
CA VAL A 153 -16.69 15.57 8.31
C VAL A 153 -16.83 16.27 6.95
N ASP A 154 -17.73 17.24 6.84
CA ASP A 154 -17.98 18.01 5.62
C ASP A 154 -18.07 17.11 4.35
N GLU A 155 -19.05 16.22 4.36
CA GLU A 155 -19.26 15.22 3.28
C GLU A 155 -19.44 15.85 1.89
N GLY A 156 -19.78 17.14 1.82
CA GLY A 156 -19.87 17.89 0.56
C GLY A 156 -18.54 17.90 -0.22
N LEU A 157 -17.40 17.85 0.46
CA LEU A 157 -16.08 17.85 -0.19
C LEU A 157 -15.75 16.53 -0.89
N ASN A 158 -16.33 15.43 -0.44
CA ASN A 158 -16.12 14.10 -1.04
C ASN A 158 -17.37 13.55 -1.74
N SER A 159 -18.36 14.40 -2.03
CA SER A 159 -19.52 14.02 -2.84
C SER A 159 -19.13 13.93 -4.33
N ASP A 160 -19.66 12.92 -5.02
CA ASP A 160 -19.52 12.73 -6.48
C ASP A 160 -18.06 12.65 -6.98
N ILE A 161 -17.10 12.32 -6.11
CA ILE A 161 -15.71 12.07 -6.53
C ILE A 161 -15.55 10.65 -7.09
N THR A 162 -14.67 10.50 -8.05
CA THR A 162 -14.30 9.22 -8.67
C THR A 162 -12.86 8.82 -8.36
N MET A 163 -12.07 9.77 -7.90
CA MET A 163 -10.66 9.60 -7.55
C MET A 163 -10.36 10.22 -6.18
N LEU A 164 -9.30 9.72 -5.55
CA LEU A 164 -8.72 10.38 -4.38
C LEU A 164 -7.19 10.29 -4.44
N SER A 165 -6.54 11.24 -3.77
CA SER A 165 -5.12 11.15 -3.46
C SER A 165 -4.92 11.16 -1.97
N VAL A 166 -4.01 10.32 -1.49
CA VAL A 166 -3.61 10.27 -0.08
C VAL A 166 -2.12 10.53 0.00
N ASP A 167 -1.77 11.71 0.50
CA ASP A 167 -0.39 12.12 0.71
C ASP A 167 0.02 11.89 2.16
N LEU A 168 0.84 10.86 2.37
CA LEU A 168 1.45 10.50 3.65
C LEU A 168 2.98 10.65 3.61
N SER A 169 3.50 11.35 2.59
CA SER A 169 4.95 11.49 2.35
C SER A 169 5.70 12.20 3.48
N GLN A 170 4.97 12.97 4.29
CA GLN A 170 5.51 13.68 5.46
C GLN A 170 5.17 12.95 6.78
N THR A 171 5.04 11.62 6.73
CA THR A 171 4.84 10.76 7.90
C THR A 171 6.02 9.82 8.10
N GLY A 172 6.10 9.18 9.25
CA GLY A 172 7.12 8.15 9.53
C GLY A 172 6.81 6.78 8.94
N LEU A 173 5.81 6.66 8.04
CA LEU A 173 5.49 5.42 7.34
C LEU A 173 6.45 5.17 6.18
N SER A 174 6.79 3.90 5.92
CA SER A 174 7.49 3.50 4.69
C SER A 174 6.60 3.71 3.46
N ASP A 175 7.20 3.77 2.28
CA ASP A 175 6.46 3.96 1.03
C ASP A 175 5.41 2.86 0.79
N SER A 176 5.72 1.62 1.14
CA SER A 176 4.77 0.51 1.05
C SER A 176 3.60 0.64 2.04
N GLU A 177 3.87 1.11 3.27
CA GLU A 177 2.83 1.37 4.26
C GLU A 177 1.92 2.52 3.83
N GLN A 178 2.49 3.62 3.32
CA GLN A 178 1.73 4.74 2.76
C GLN A 178 0.79 4.28 1.65
N ALA A 179 1.31 3.51 0.68
CA ALA A 179 0.54 2.97 -0.43
C ALA A 179 -0.56 2.01 0.03
N ALA A 180 -0.28 1.16 1.03
CA ALA A 180 -1.24 0.22 1.57
C ALA A 180 -2.37 0.94 2.35
N VAL A 181 -2.06 1.99 3.12
CA VAL A 181 -3.05 2.83 3.81
C VAL A 181 -3.94 3.54 2.79
N ALA A 182 -3.34 4.14 1.75
CA ALA A 182 -4.08 4.80 0.70
C ALA A 182 -5.05 3.84 -0.01
N TRP A 183 -4.57 2.65 -0.38
CA TRP A 183 -5.40 1.62 -1.02
C TRP A 183 -6.54 1.15 -0.11
N ALA A 184 -6.26 0.91 1.18
CA ALA A 184 -7.26 0.50 2.16
C ALA A 184 -8.36 1.57 2.31
N PHE A 185 -7.96 2.84 2.44
CA PHE A 185 -8.87 3.97 2.57
C PHE A 185 -9.79 4.12 1.35
N GLY A 186 -9.23 4.08 0.13
CA GLY A 186 -10.05 4.12 -1.09
C GLY A 186 -11.03 2.97 -1.17
N GLY A 187 -10.60 1.76 -0.83
CA GLY A 187 -11.44 0.56 -0.83
C GLY A 187 -12.61 0.65 0.17
N GLU A 188 -12.41 1.25 1.35
CA GLU A 188 -13.47 1.48 2.35
C GLU A 188 -14.57 2.41 1.85
N HIS A 189 -14.21 3.35 0.98
CA HIS A 189 -15.15 4.34 0.41
C HIS A 189 -15.58 4.01 -1.02
N GLY A 190 -15.22 2.83 -1.54
CA GLY A 190 -15.62 2.38 -2.88
C GLY A 190 -14.93 3.14 -4.02
N ILE A 191 -13.83 3.84 -3.75
CA ILE A 191 -13.00 4.53 -4.74
C ILE A 191 -11.86 3.62 -5.17
N SER A 192 -11.82 3.26 -6.44
CA SER A 192 -10.79 2.38 -7.00
C SER A 192 -9.59 3.13 -7.59
N GLN A 193 -9.77 4.40 -7.94
CA GLN A 193 -8.69 5.27 -8.43
C GLN A 193 -8.08 6.03 -7.28
N VAL A 194 -7.01 5.47 -6.71
CA VAL A 194 -6.29 6.02 -5.57
C VAL A 194 -4.89 6.40 -6.00
N LEU A 195 -4.52 7.65 -5.77
CA LEU A 195 -3.21 8.21 -6.01
C LEU A 195 -2.47 8.43 -4.68
N SER A 196 -1.15 8.53 -4.75
CA SER A 196 -0.29 8.93 -3.61
C SER A 196 0.51 10.19 -4.00
N LEU A 197 -0.19 11.19 -4.53
CA LEU A 197 0.37 12.44 -5.01
C LEU A 197 0.04 13.57 -4.06
N ASN A 198 1.00 14.46 -3.83
CA ASN A 198 0.78 15.71 -3.12
C ASN A 198 0.12 16.77 -4.05
N TYR A 199 -0.18 17.94 -3.49
CA TYR A 199 -0.84 19.03 -4.22
C TYR A 199 -0.04 19.47 -5.45
N GLU A 200 1.28 19.65 -5.32
CA GLU A 200 2.16 20.11 -6.40
C GLU A 200 2.23 19.09 -7.54
N GLN A 201 2.27 17.81 -7.20
CA GLN A 201 2.27 16.72 -8.18
C GLN A 201 0.93 16.63 -8.90
N LEU A 202 -0.21 16.75 -8.18
CA LEU A 202 -1.53 16.78 -8.78
C LEU A 202 -1.68 17.96 -9.75
N ALA A 203 -1.15 19.15 -9.39
CA ALA A 203 -1.13 20.31 -10.27
C ALA A 203 -0.25 20.07 -11.50
N ALA A 204 0.96 19.54 -11.32
CA ALA A 204 1.91 19.28 -12.40
C ALA A 204 1.41 18.21 -13.40
N GLU A 205 0.66 17.22 -12.92
CA GLU A 205 0.06 16.17 -13.76
C GLU A 205 -1.29 16.57 -14.37
N GLY A 206 -1.79 17.79 -14.05
CA GLY A 206 -2.98 18.35 -14.67
C GLY A 206 -4.30 17.86 -14.08
N TYR A 207 -4.29 17.27 -12.90
CA TYR A 207 -5.53 16.91 -12.19
C TYR A 207 -6.28 18.13 -11.67
N LEU A 208 -5.57 19.23 -11.38
CA LEU A 208 -6.17 20.44 -10.81
C LEU A 208 -6.45 21.48 -11.90
N THR A 209 -7.68 21.97 -11.94
CA THR A 209 -8.03 23.15 -12.74
C THR A 209 -7.69 24.42 -11.98
N GLY A 210 -7.31 25.52 -12.68
CA GLY A 210 -6.99 26.81 -12.06
C GLY A 210 -5.73 26.83 -11.18
N ALA A 211 -4.90 25.79 -11.23
CA ALA A 211 -3.65 25.71 -10.45
C ALA A 211 -2.47 26.43 -11.12
N ASP A 212 -2.58 26.81 -12.40
CA ASP A 212 -1.55 27.57 -13.10
C ASP A 212 -1.44 28.97 -12.47
N PRO A 213 -0.24 29.44 -12.08
CA PRO A 213 -0.02 30.79 -11.51
C PRO A 213 -0.49 31.93 -12.41
N ASP A 214 -0.55 31.71 -13.72
CA ASP A 214 -1.01 32.67 -14.71
C ASP A 214 -2.53 32.61 -14.99
N SER A 215 -3.22 31.69 -14.28
CA SER A 215 -4.67 31.49 -14.39
C SER A 215 -5.42 32.46 -13.47
N ASP A 216 -6.51 33.04 -13.97
CA ASP A 216 -7.45 33.79 -13.13
C ASP A 216 -8.39 32.90 -12.30
N GLY A 217 -8.25 31.56 -12.43
CA GLY A 217 -9.06 30.57 -11.76
C GLY A 217 -8.56 30.23 -10.35
N MET A 218 -9.47 29.79 -9.48
CA MET A 218 -9.11 29.21 -8.20
C MET A 218 -8.82 27.71 -8.38
N PRO A 219 -7.76 27.18 -7.75
CA PRO A 219 -7.46 25.74 -7.81
C PRO A 219 -8.63 24.89 -7.34
N CYS A 220 -8.96 23.86 -8.14
CA CYS A 220 -10.04 22.92 -7.85
C CYS A 220 -9.73 21.55 -8.46
N TRP A 221 -10.07 20.49 -7.73
CA TRP A 221 -10.12 19.12 -8.25
C TRP A 221 -11.59 18.71 -8.43
N GLU A 222 -12.09 18.77 -9.65
CA GLU A 222 -13.52 18.62 -9.93
C GLU A 222 -14.08 17.24 -9.55
N ASP A 223 -13.33 16.19 -9.85
CA ASP A 223 -13.71 14.77 -9.68
C ASP A 223 -12.89 14.01 -8.63
N GLY A 224 -12.11 14.74 -7.82
CA GLY A 224 -11.26 14.16 -6.80
C GLY A 224 -11.20 14.94 -5.50
N CYS A 225 -10.54 14.32 -4.51
CA CYS A 225 -10.27 14.94 -3.22
C CYS A 225 -8.89 14.50 -2.70
N LEU A 226 -8.10 15.45 -2.23
CA LEU A 226 -6.78 15.20 -1.64
C LEU A 226 -6.91 15.12 -0.12
N PHE A 227 -6.38 14.04 0.45
CA PHE A 227 -6.20 13.84 1.88
C PHE A 227 -4.71 13.86 2.21
N THR A 228 -4.31 14.62 3.21
CA THR A 228 -2.90 14.76 3.61
C THR A 228 -2.77 14.59 5.12
N ILE A 229 -1.75 13.87 5.56
CA ILE A 229 -1.30 13.86 6.96
C ILE A 229 0.16 14.27 6.96
N THR A 230 0.50 15.25 7.80
CA THR A 230 1.85 15.78 7.97
C THR A 230 2.26 15.68 9.42
N GLU A 231 3.27 14.86 9.75
CA GLU A 231 3.85 14.83 11.08
C GLU A 231 4.66 16.10 11.33
N GLN A 232 4.48 16.67 12.50
CA GLN A 232 5.27 17.82 12.94
C GLN A 232 6.61 17.33 13.51
N GLU A 233 7.69 18.02 13.19
CA GLU A 233 8.98 17.78 13.85
C GLU A 233 8.87 18.18 15.32
N THR A 234 8.69 17.21 16.19
CA THR A 234 8.78 17.42 17.63
C THR A 234 10.25 17.37 18.04
N GLY A 235 10.81 18.50 18.51
CA GLY A 235 12.14 18.54 19.08
C GLY A 235 12.27 17.54 20.22
N ASP A 236 13.30 16.69 20.13
CA ASP A 236 13.92 15.87 21.17
C ASP A 236 13.02 15.35 22.32
N ASN A 237 12.31 14.26 22.07
CA ASN A 237 11.86 13.34 23.12
C ASN A 237 12.15 11.88 22.72
N GLU A 238 13.35 11.64 22.24
CA GLU A 238 13.88 10.27 22.10
C GLU A 238 14.37 9.77 23.46
N LEU A 239 13.48 9.20 24.25
CA LEU A 239 13.87 8.26 25.28
C LEU A 239 13.89 6.86 24.65
N ASN A 240 15.10 6.33 24.42
CA ASN A 240 15.39 5.00 23.86
C ASN A 240 15.08 4.78 22.36
N GLY A 241 15.16 5.79 21.49
CA GLY A 241 15.07 5.61 20.04
C GLY A 241 13.67 5.29 19.50
N ALA A 242 12.63 5.29 20.33
CA ALA A 242 11.25 5.11 19.91
C ALA A 242 10.43 6.34 20.28
N ARG A 243 9.80 6.99 19.28
CA ARG A 243 8.83 8.05 19.55
C ARG A 243 7.58 7.42 20.16
N ASN A 244 7.24 7.84 21.38
CA ASN A 244 6.02 7.42 22.08
C ASN A 244 4.86 8.40 21.88
N THR A 245 5.09 9.51 21.20
CA THR A 245 4.07 10.51 20.88
C THR A 245 4.34 11.06 19.50
N VAL A 246 3.28 11.23 18.71
CA VAL A 246 3.31 11.89 17.43
C VAL A 246 2.36 13.07 17.45
N THR A 247 2.80 14.21 16.91
CA THR A 247 1.97 15.37 16.64
C THR A 247 1.89 15.54 15.14
N PHE A 248 0.70 15.77 14.62
CA PHE A 248 0.46 15.86 13.18
C PHE A 248 -0.72 16.77 12.85
N ASP A 249 -0.72 17.29 11.63
CA ASP A 249 -1.87 17.92 11.02
C ASP A 249 -2.46 16.99 9.96
N ALA A 250 -3.77 17.07 9.76
CA ALA A 250 -4.46 16.32 8.73
C ALA A 250 -5.45 17.22 8.01
N GLN A 251 -5.58 17.05 6.70
CA GLN A 251 -6.49 17.87 5.91
C GLN A 251 -7.18 17.06 4.80
N LYS A 252 -8.34 17.55 4.44
CA LYS A 252 -9.09 17.17 3.25
C LYS A 252 -9.28 18.40 2.39
N TRP A 253 -8.85 18.34 1.12
CA TRP A 253 -8.87 19.47 0.19
C TRP A 253 -9.48 19.07 -1.14
N ARG A 254 -10.38 19.90 -1.66
CA ARG A 254 -10.95 19.78 -3.00
C ARG A 254 -10.79 21.04 -3.84
N SER A 255 -10.80 22.21 -3.21
CA SER A 255 -10.65 23.50 -3.91
C SER A 255 -10.09 24.58 -2.98
N ALA A 256 -9.76 25.74 -3.54
CA ALA A 256 -9.31 26.90 -2.77
C ALA A 256 -10.33 27.40 -1.72
N LEU A 257 -11.62 27.06 -1.90
CA LEU A 257 -12.72 27.40 -0.97
C LEU A 257 -13.37 26.16 -0.38
N GLY A 258 -12.73 25.00 -0.48
CA GLY A 258 -13.27 23.74 -0.02
C GLY A 258 -12.16 22.87 0.57
N ALA A 259 -11.86 23.11 1.84
CA ALA A 259 -10.93 22.29 2.61
C ALA A 259 -11.37 22.19 4.07
N TYR A 260 -11.03 21.08 4.71
CA TYR A 260 -11.25 20.84 6.13
C TYR A 260 -9.94 20.41 6.79
N PHE A 261 -9.67 20.94 7.97
CA PHE A 261 -8.39 20.77 8.66
C PHE A 261 -8.61 20.24 10.08
N PHE A 262 -7.79 19.28 10.47
CA PHE A 262 -7.48 18.95 11.86
C PHE A 262 -6.06 19.41 12.13
N THR A 263 -5.84 20.28 13.11
CA THR A 263 -4.52 20.79 13.45
C THR A 263 -4.13 20.44 14.87
N ASP A 264 -2.81 20.35 15.13
CA ASP A 264 -2.25 19.98 16.41
C ASP A 264 -2.84 18.67 16.97
N CYS A 265 -3.05 17.70 16.08
CA CYS A 265 -3.47 16.36 16.47
C CYS A 265 -2.34 15.68 17.24
N THR A 266 -2.69 14.97 18.31
CA THR A 266 -1.70 14.21 19.10
C THR A 266 -2.18 12.81 19.37
N ALA A 267 -1.29 11.83 19.20
CA ALA A 267 -1.47 10.44 19.60
C ALA A 267 -0.28 9.96 20.41
N SER A 268 -0.51 9.04 21.33
CA SER A 268 0.54 8.45 22.16
C SER A 268 0.55 6.94 22.02
N ARG A 269 1.74 6.36 21.99
CA ARG A 269 1.99 4.93 21.92
C ARG A 269 2.08 4.35 23.33
N ASP A 270 1.38 3.26 23.60
CA ASP A 270 1.47 2.56 24.86
C ASP A 270 2.71 1.64 24.95
N ALA A 271 2.89 1.00 26.12
CA ALA A 271 4.02 0.10 26.34
C ALA A 271 3.98 -1.19 25.49
N GLN A 272 2.84 -1.52 24.91
CA GLN A 272 2.63 -2.64 24.03
C GLN A 272 2.85 -2.29 22.55
N GLY A 273 3.04 -1.01 22.25
CA GLY A 273 3.27 -0.51 20.91
C GLY A 273 2.01 -0.06 20.16
N HIS A 274 0.87 -0.02 20.85
CA HIS A 274 -0.38 0.47 20.26
C HIS A 274 -0.46 1.98 20.28
N TRP A 275 -0.76 2.56 19.13
CA TRP A 275 -1.16 3.95 19.01
C TRP A 275 -2.63 4.06 19.42
N GLY A 276 -2.85 4.66 20.58
CA GLY A 276 -4.19 4.86 21.14
C GLY A 276 -5.06 5.80 20.31
N ASP A 277 -6.15 6.27 20.91
CA ASP A 277 -6.96 7.32 20.33
C ASP A 277 -6.13 8.59 20.20
N TYR A 278 -6.40 9.36 19.15
CA TYR A 278 -5.79 10.66 18.95
C TYR A 278 -6.75 11.77 19.41
N THR A 279 -6.19 12.94 19.69
CA THR A 279 -6.95 14.15 20.02
C THR A 279 -6.72 15.19 18.93
N VAL A 280 -7.75 15.93 18.56
CA VAL A 280 -7.66 17.07 17.65
C VAL A 280 -7.52 18.35 18.48
N GLY A 281 -6.46 19.12 18.24
CA GLY A 281 -6.23 20.40 18.91
C GLY A 281 -7.18 21.47 18.44
N ALA A 282 -7.35 21.62 17.12
CA ALA A 282 -8.35 22.48 16.50
C ALA A 282 -8.87 21.90 15.18
N ALA A 283 -10.08 22.28 14.82
CA ALA A 283 -10.67 21.98 13.51
C ALA A 283 -11.12 23.27 12.82
N ALA A 284 -10.88 23.36 11.52
CA ALA A 284 -11.24 24.53 10.72
C ALA A 284 -11.75 24.11 9.34
N ILE A 285 -12.57 24.97 8.74
CA ILE A 285 -13.03 24.86 7.36
C ILE A 285 -12.64 26.14 6.60
N SER A 286 -12.25 26.03 5.35
CA SER A 286 -11.99 27.18 4.47
C SER A 286 -13.08 27.33 3.42
#